data_3d7d5fe85c4063df5787474cb7216dbe
#
_entry.id   3d7d5fe85c4063df5787474cb7216dbe
#
_cell.length_a   1.000
_cell.length_b   1.000
_cell.length_c   1.000
_cell.angle_alpha   90.00
_cell.angle_beta   90.00
_cell.angle_gamma   90.00
#
_symmetry.space_group_name_H-M   'P 1'
#
loop_
_entity.id
_entity.type
_entity.pdbx_description
1 polymer ?
#
loop_
_entity_poly.entity_id
_entity_poly.type
_entity_poly.pdbx_seq_one_letter_code
_entity_poly.pdbx_strand_id
1 'polypeptide(L)'
;MEKKKALLILNPCAGVNRKRIGADEIIENLSPAQFDFTVRETKGPNDATEIVKNEGNNHDIIICCGGDGTLNETMNGVMTLNKRVPVGYIPSGSTNDLATTLGIASGVGPATQMILNNKTNTYDVGSFQGKHFNYIACFGAATDLSYSTPQK
;
A
#
# COMPACT_ATOMS: atom_id res chain seq x y z
N MET A 1 -8.00 12.86 23.12
CA MET A 1 -8.45 11.74 22.24
C MET A 1 -7.28 10.78 22.09
N GLU A 2 -7.54 9.49 22.18
CA GLU A 2 -6.54 8.47 21.95
C GLU A 2 -6.14 8.47 20.47
N LYS A 3 -4.83 8.42 20.17
CA LYS A 3 -4.35 8.39 18.80
C LYS A 3 -4.61 7.03 18.17
N LYS A 4 -4.97 7.01 16.88
CA LYS A 4 -5.07 5.76 16.11
C LYS A 4 -3.69 5.21 15.83
N LYS A 5 -3.49 3.91 16.00
CA LYS A 5 -2.24 3.23 15.65
C LYS A 5 -2.18 2.99 14.14
N ALA A 6 -1.20 3.58 13.48
CA ALA A 6 -1.00 3.48 12.04
C ALA A 6 0.28 2.70 11.70
N LEU A 7 0.16 1.63 10.91
CA LEU A 7 1.29 0.92 10.34
C LEU A 7 1.59 1.51 8.94
N LEU A 8 2.68 2.26 8.83
CA LEU A 8 3.15 2.81 7.56
C LEU A 8 4.14 1.85 6.90
N ILE A 9 3.74 1.31 5.76
CA ILE A 9 4.59 0.48 4.91
C ILE A 9 5.12 1.36 3.78
N LEU A 10 6.43 1.49 3.70
CA LEU A 10 7.11 2.31 2.72
C LEU A 10 8.00 1.43 1.82
N ASN A 11 7.76 1.48 0.53
CA ASN A 11 8.66 0.89 -0.45
C ASN A 11 9.63 1.95 -0.97
N PRO A 12 10.90 1.97 -0.51
CA PRO A 12 11.87 2.98 -0.89
C PRO A 12 12.32 2.88 -2.36
N CYS A 13 12.03 1.75 -3.02
CA CYS A 13 12.39 1.48 -4.41
C CYS A 13 11.21 1.70 -5.38
N ALA A 14 10.07 2.20 -4.92
CA ALA A 14 8.91 2.40 -5.77
C ALA A 14 9.11 3.59 -6.72
N GLY A 15 8.73 3.39 -7.97
CA GLY A 15 8.77 4.41 -9.04
C GLY A 15 10.13 4.57 -9.70
N VAL A 16 10.09 4.94 -10.99
CA VAL A 16 11.29 5.21 -11.79
C VAL A 16 11.53 6.71 -11.81
N ASN A 17 12.76 7.14 -11.52
CA ASN A 17 13.20 8.56 -11.58
C ASN A 17 12.37 9.56 -10.75
N ARG A 18 11.65 9.13 -9.71
CA ARG A 18 10.91 10.04 -8.83
C ARG A 18 11.73 10.39 -7.58
N LYS A 19 11.49 11.59 -7.06
CA LYS A 19 11.98 11.98 -5.73
C LYS A 19 11.53 10.91 -4.73
N ARG A 20 12.48 10.33 -4.01
CA ARG A 20 12.20 9.34 -2.95
C ARG A 20 11.28 9.97 -1.91
N ILE A 21 10.12 9.38 -1.70
CA ILE A 21 9.19 9.79 -0.66
C ILE A 21 9.72 9.27 0.68
N GLY A 22 9.94 10.18 1.62
CA GLY A 22 10.37 9.84 2.98
C GLY A 22 9.17 9.59 3.91
N ALA A 23 9.40 8.81 4.96
CA ALA A 23 8.39 8.60 6.00
C ALA A 23 7.98 9.92 6.67
N ASP A 24 8.93 10.82 6.91
CA ASP A 24 8.69 12.10 7.56
C ASP A 24 7.69 12.96 6.76
N GLU A 25 7.84 13.02 5.43
CA GLU A 25 6.92 13.76 4.55
C GLU A 25 5.48 13.21 4.67
N ILE A 26 5.33 11.89 4.75
CA ILE A 26 4.03 11.26 4.90
C ILE A 26 3.43 11.56 6.27
N ILE A 27 4.22 11.41 7.33
CA ILE A 27 3.80 11.61 8.71
C ILE A 27 3.36 13.06 8.94
N GLU A 28 4.11 14.03 8.45
CA GLU A 28 3.76 15.45 8.55
C GLU A 28 2.42 15.76 7.87
N ASN A 29 2.17 15.18 6.68
CA ASN A 29 0.91 15.36 5.96
C ASN A 29 -0.28 14.64 6.61
N LEU A 30 -0.07 13.54 7.32
CA LEU A 30 -1.11 12.76 8.01
C LEU A 30 -1.47 13.27 9.40
N SER A 31 -0.87 14.36 9.86
CA SER A 31 -1.09 14.93 11.19
C SER A 31 -0.68 14.00 12.34
N PRO A 32 0.55 14.14 12.87
CA PRO A 32 1.03 13.31 13.97
C PRO A 32 0.24 13.47 15.28
N ALA A 33 -0.68 14.45 15.33
CA ALA A 33 -1.60 14.59 16.45
C ALA A 33 -2.71 13.53 16.48
N GLN A 34 -3.05 12.94 15.32
CA GLN A 34 -4.14 11.97 15.19
C GLN A 34 -3.66 10.51 15.20
N PHE A 35 -2.40 10.27 14.82
CA PHE A 35 -1.86 8.93 14.66
C PHE A 35 -0.61 8.70 15.50
N ASP A 36 -0.47 7.45 15.96
CA ASP A 36 0.76 6.87 16.47
C ASP A 36 1.34 5.95 15.39
N PHE A 37 2.49 6.31 14.84
CA PHE A 37 3.04 5.65 13.65
C PHE A 37 4.05 4.58 14.00
N THR A 38 3.87 3.40 13.42
CA THR A 38 4.90 2.38 13.28
C THR A 38 5.34 2.37 11.81
N VAL A 39 6.59 2.70 11.52
CA VAL A 39 7.13 2.75 10.16
C VAL A 39 7.90 1.49 9.84
N ARG A 40 7.65 0.91 8.67
CA ARG A 40 8.37 -0.25 8.13
C ARG A 40 8.73 0.00 6.67
N GLU A 41 10.02 -0.04 6.36
CA GLU A 41 10.50 -0.03 4.98
C GLU A 41 10.61 -1.45 4.46
N THR A 42 10.12 -1.70 3.24
CA THR A 42 10.29 -3.00 2.58
C THR A 42 11.72 -3.15 2.08
N LYS A 43 12.25 -4.37 2.18
CA LYS A 43 13.63 -4.72 1.79
C LYS A 43 13.69 -5.58 0.53
N GLY A 44 12.55 -6.11 0.11
CA GLY A 44 12.47 -6.97 -1.07
C GLY A 44 11.07 -7.48 -1.34
N PRO A 45 10.91 -8.35 -2.33
CA PRO A 45 9.63 -8.95 -2.68
C PRO A 45 9.00 -9.70 -1.51
N ASN A 46 7.67 -9.60 -1.41
CA ASN A 46 6.84 -10.22 -0.39
C ASN A 46 7.01 -9.68 1.04
N ASP A 47 7.88 -8.70 1.25
CA ASP A 47 8.17 -8.17 2.58
C ASP A 47 6.97 -7.40 3.16
N ALA A 48 6.25 -6.65 2.34
CA ALA A 48 5.04 -5.97 2.77
C ALA A 48 3.96 -6.95 3.28
N THR A 49 3.83 -8.13 2.66
CA THR A 49 2.93 -9.19 3.12
C THR A 49 3.29 -9.66 4.52
N GLU A 50 4.56 -9.98 4.75
CA GLU A 50 5.02 -10.50 6.05
C GLU A 50 4.95 -9.43 7.15
N ILE A 51 5.27 -8.17 6.85
CA ILE A 51 5.11 -7.06 7.79
C ILE A 51 3.66 -6.95 8.25
N VAL A 52 2.71 -6.90 7.31
CA VAL A 52 1.29 -6.78 7.65
C VAL A 52 0.79 -7.98 8.43
N LYS A 53 1.15 -9.18 8.02
CA LYS A 53 0.77 -10.43 8.67
C LYS A 53 1.20 -10.48 10.14
N ASN A 54 2.40 -9.98 10.42
CA ASN A 54 2.96 -10.00 11.78
C ASN A 54 2.46 -8.84 12.66
N GLU A 55 2.27 -7.65 12.09
CA GLU A 55 2.01 -6.44 12.85
C GLU A 55 0.61 -5.85 12.66
N GLY A 56 -0.09 -6.18 11.55
CA GLY A 56 -1.34 -5.53 11.17
C GLY A 56 -2.47 -5.65 12.18
N ASN A 57 -2.58 -6.76 12.91
CA ASN A 57 -3.61 -6.93 13.96
C ASN A 57 -3.50 -5.93 15.12
N ASN A 58 -2.33 -5.34 15.32
CA ASN A 58 -2.06 -4.40 16.42
C ASN A 58 -2.31 -2.93 16.02
N HIS A 59 -2.76 -2.69 14.79
CA HIS A 59 -2.96 -1.36 14.24
C HIS A 59 -4.42 -1.12 13.83
N ASP A 60 -4.82 0.15 13.80
CA ASP A 60 -6.17 0.59 13.44
C ASP A 60 -6.29 0.91 11.95
N ILE A 61 -5.16 1.22 11.32
CA ILE A 61 -5.04 1.50 9.88
C ILE A 61 -3.67 1.05 9.39
N ILE A 62 -3.63 0.54 8.16
CA ILE A 62 -2.39 0.27 7.43
C ILE A 62 -2.28 1.31 6.32
N ILE A 63 -1.13 1.96 6.19
CA ILE A 63 -0.87 2.96 5.15
C ILE A 63 0.22 2.40 4.26
N CYS A 64 -0.11 2.15 3.00
CA CYS A 64 0.82 1.63 2.00
C CYS A 64 1.31 2.77 1.10
N CYS A 65 2.61 3.05 1.12
CA CYS A 65 3.28 3.93 0.17
C CYS A 65 4.15 3.09 -0.76
N GLY A 66 3.70 2.93 -2.01
CA GLY A 66 4.35 2.06 -2.99
C GLY A 66 3.63 2.05 -4.33
N GLY A 67 4.02 1.14 -5.21
CA GLY A 67 3.32 0.84 -6.46
C GLY A 67 2.29 -0.27 -6.30
N ASP A 68 1.70 -0.70 -7.44
CA ASP A 68 0.67 -1.75 -7.47
C ASP A 68 1.14 -3.07 -6.85
N GLY A 69 2.42 -3.44 -7.03
CA GLY A 69 3.02 -4.64 -6.42
C GLY A 69 3.06 -4.55 -4.90
N THR A 70 3.52 -3.43 -4.34
CA THR A 70 3.57 -3.22 -2.89
C THR A 70 2.16 -3.21 -2.29
N LEU A 71 1.21 -2.59 -2.98
CA LEU A 71 -0.18 -2.60 -2.55
C LEU A 71 -0.76 -4.02 -2.58
N ASN A 72 -0.50 -4.80 -3.63
CA ASN A 72 -0.95 -6.19 -3.72
C ASN A 72 -0.37 -7.06 -2.60
N GLU A 73 0.91 -6.90 -2.29
CA GLU A 73 1.53 -7.58 -1.14
C GLU A 73 0.89 -7.16 0.19
N THR A 74 0.68 -5.86 0.39
CA THR A 74 -0.01 -5.32 1.57
C THR A 74 -1.39 -5.95 1.73
N MET A 75 -2.17 -6.02 0.64
CA MET A 75 -3.50 -6.63 0.66
C MET A 75 -3.45 -8.13 0.95
N ASN A 76 -2.47 -8.87 0.41
CA ASN A 76 -2.29 -10.28 0.76
C ASN A 76 -2.03 -10.46 2.28
N GLY A 77 -1.26 -9.57 2.89
CA GLY A 77 -1.09 -9.56 4.34
C GLY A 77 -2.40 -9.26 5.08
N VAL A 78 -3.15 -8.25 4.65
CA VAL A 78 -4.45 -7.87 5.24
C VAL A 78 -5.45 -9.02 5.23
N MET A 79 -5.48 -9.81 4.16
CA MET A 79 -6.38 -10.96 4.04
C MET A 79 -6.09 -12.08 5.05
N THR A 80 -4.94 -12.05 5.72
CA THR A 80 -4.59 -13.01 6.79
C THR A 80 -4.98 -12.52 8.20
N LEU A 81 -5.39 -11.26 8.35
CA LEU A 81 -5.66 -10.68 9.66
C LEU A 81 -6.99 -11.18 10.24
N ASN A 82 -7.03 -11.24 11.57
CA ASN A 82 -8.24 -11.66 12.31
C ASN A 82 -9.36 -10.62 12.29
N LYS A 83 -9.04 -9.37 11.95
CA LYS A 83 -9.98 -8.26 11.85
C LYS A 83 -9.79 -7.54 10.51
N ARG A 84 -10.84 -6.88 10.04
CA ARG A 84 -10.71 -5.99 8.87
C ARG A 84 -10.04 -4.69 9.30
N VAL A 85 -8.86 -4.44 8.76
CA VAL A 85 -8.10 -3.19 8.97
C VAL A 85 -8.17 -2.38 7.68
N PRO A 86 -8.62 -1.11 7.72
CA PRO A 86 -8.64 -0.27 6.54
C PRO A 86 -7.22 0.00 6.02
N VAL A 87 -7.10 0.11 4.69
CA VAL A 87 -5.84 0.42 4.03
C VAL A 87 -5.92 1.79 3.38
N GLY A 88 -5.04 2.70 3.78
CA GLY A 88 -4.76 3.94 3.08
C GLY A 88 -3.68 3.69 2.01
N TYR A 89 -3.84 4.26 0.81
CA TYR A 89 -2.88 4.07 -0.25
C TYR A 89 -2.30 5.41 -0.73
N ILE A 90 -0.97 5.48 -0.77
CA ILE A 90 -0.20 6.60 -1.32
C ILE A 90 0.53 6.07 -2.55
N PRO A 91 0.02 6.34 -3.76
CA PRO A 91 0.58 5.80 -4.98
C PRO A 91 1.95 6.43 -5.28
N SER A 92 3.01 5.62 -5.30
CA SER A 92 4.36 6.05 -5.61
C SER A 92 5.06 5.21 -6.67
N GLY A 93 4.35 4.24 -7.25
CA GLY A 93 4.83 3.41 -8.35
C GLY A 93 4.80 4.13 -9.71
N SER A 94 5.19 3.40 -10.76
CA SER A 94 5.27 3.95 -12.12
C SER A 94 3.88 4.09 -12.76
N THR A 95 3.01 3.12 -12.64
CA THR A 95 1.69 3.03 -13.28
C THR A 95 0.56 3.37 -12.30
N ASN A 96 0.52 2.69 -11.15
CA ASN A 96 -0.52 2.83 -10.12
C ASN A 96 -1.94 2.64 -10.68
N ASP A 97 -2.14 1.53 -11.39
CA ASP A 97 -3.37 1.23 -12.13
C ASP A 97 -4.60 1.18 -11.22
N LEU A 98 -4.47 0.56 -10.04
CA LEU A 98 -5.56 0.50 -9.08
C LEU A 98 -5.91 1.89 -8.54
N ALA A 99 -4.91 2.74 -8.27
CA ALA A 99 -5.15 4.11 -7.82
C ALA A 99 -5.96 4.90 -8.86
N THR A 100 -5.59 4.78 -10.13
CA THR A 100 -6.31 5.42 -11.23
C THR A 100 -7.76 4.92 -11.31
N THR A 101 -7.96 3.61 -11.22
CA THR A 101 -9.30 2.99 -11.27
C THR A 101 -10.20 3.44 -10.11
N LEU A 102 -9.64 3.57 -8.90
CA LEU A 102 -10.37 3.97 -7.70
C LEU A 102 -10.45 5.49 -7.50
N GLY A 103 -9.87 6.29 -8.39
CA GLY A 103 -9.83 7.74 -8.25
C GLY A 103 -8.99 8.22 -7.08
N ILE A 104 -7.96 7.44 -6.68
CA ILE A 104 -7.03 7.82 -5.63
C ILE A 104 -6.05 8.85 -6.19
N ALA A 105 -5.96 9.99 -5.54
CA ALA A 105 -5.09 11.06 -5.97
C ALA A 105 -3.60 10.66 -5.92
N SER A 106 -2.85 11.06 -6.93
CA SER A 106 -1.39 10.89 -6.96
C SER A 106 -0.70 11.98 -6.13
N GLY A 107 0.45 11.61 -5.53
CA GLY A 107 1.22 12.50 -4.69
C GLY A 107 0.86 12.41 -3.20
N VAL A 108 1.83 12.72 -2.34
CA VAL A 108 1.70 12.54 -0.88
C VAL A 108 0.57 13.41 -0.31
N GLY A 109 0.59 14.71 -0.58
CA GLY A 109 -0.39 15.63 -0.01
C GLY A 109 -1.85 15.27 -0.35
N PRO A 110 -2.24 15.15 -1.64
CA PRO A 110 -3.61 14.75 -2.00
C PRO A 110 -4.02 13.38 -1.46
N ALA A 111 -3.13 12.37 -1.53
CA ALA A 111 -3.44 11.03 -1.04
C ALA A 111 -3.64 10.99 0.49
N THR A 112 -2.81 11.70 1.25
CA THR A 112 -2.94 11.80 2.70
C THR A 112 -4.21 12.54 3.10
N GLN A 113 -4.63 13.58 2.37
CA GLN A 113 -5.92 14.24 2.60
C GLN A 113 -7.11 13.28 2.41
N MET A 114 -7.05 12.39 1.41
CA MET A 114 -8.09 11.37 1.24
C MET A 114 -8.14 10.41 2.44
N ILE A 115 -6.99 10.01 2.98
CA ILE A 115 -6.91 9.16 4.17
C ILE A 115 -7.49 9.88 5.39
N LEU A 116 -7.15 11.16 5.59
CA LEU A 116 -7.66 11.98 6.70
C LEU A 116 -9.17 12.20 6.65
N ASN A 117 -9.75 12.28 5.44
CA ASN A 117 -11.19 12.39 5.26
C ASN A 117 -11.96 11.14 5.70
N ASN A 118 -11.26 10.05 6.00
CA ASN A 118 -11.78 8.81 6.58
C ASN A 118 -12.99 8.21 5.84
N LYS A 119 -13.09 8.45 4.53
CA LYS A 119 -14.07 7.79 3.67
C LYS A 119 -13.51 6.47 3.19
N THR A 120 -14.01 5.38 3.74
CA THR A 120 -13.62 4.04 3.32
C THR A 120 -14.59 3.49 2.28
N ASN A 121 -14.03 2.91 1.22
CA ASN A 121 -14.77 2.12 0.24
C ASN A 121 -14.41 0.65 0.41
N THR A 122 -15.36 -0.23 0.16
CA THR A 122 -15.13 -1.66 0.13
C THR A 122 -15.17 -2.12 -1.33
N TYR A 123 -14.21 -2.94 -1.73
CA TYR A 123 -14.20 -3.59 -3.04
C TYR A 123 -13.78 -5.05 -2.90
N ASP A 124 -14.14 -5.84 -3.91
CA ASP A 124 -13.83 -7.26 -3.93
C ASP A 124 -12.36 -7.50 -4.26
N VAL A 125 -11.79 -8.50 -3.62
CA VAL A 125 -10.43 -8.99 -3.88
C VAL A 125 -10.54 -10.38 -4.48
N GLY A 126 -9.95 -10.58 -5.65
CA GLY A 126 -9.92 -11.89 -6.29
C GLY A 126 -8.98 -12.85 -5.58
N SER A 127 -9.27 -14.14 -5.64
CA SER A 127 -8.38 -15.18 -5.11
C SER A 127 -8.14 -16.26 -6.15
N PHE A 128 -6.89 -16.63 -6.35
CA PHE A 128 -6.49 -17.72 -7.23
C PHE A 128 -5.34 -18.52 -6.61
N GLN A 129 -5.52 -19.83 -6.46
CA GLN A 129 -4.55 -20.74 -5.84
C GLN A 129 -3.98 -20.25 -4.49
N GLY A 130 -4.86 -19.69 -3.64
CA GLY A 130 -4.48 -19.22 -2.31
C GLY A 130 -3.75 -17.86 -2.27
N LYS A 131 -3.56 -17.21 -3.42
CA LYS A 131 -3.05 -15.85 -3.52
C LYS A 131 -4.17 -14.89 -3.86
N HIS A 132 -4.12 -13.69 -3.27
CA HIS A 132 -5.09 -12.65 -3.55
C HIS A 132 -4.53 -11.63 -4.55
N PHE A 133 -5.42 -11.10 -5.38
CA PHE A 133 -5.09 -10.03 -6.31
C PHE A 133 -6.18 -8.95 -6.26
N ASN A 134 -5.76 -7.71 -6.29
CA ASN A 134 -6.64 -6.55 -6.14
C ASN A 134 -6.91 -5.79 -7.45
N TYR A 135 -6.25 -6.17 -8.55
CA TYR A 135 -6.47 -5.55 -9.86
C TYR A 135 -6.63 -6.57 -10.97
N ILE A 136 -5.57 -7.33 -11.30
CA ILE A 136 -5.59 -8.29 -12.40
C ILE A 136 -4.82 -9.55 -12.05
N ALA A 137 -5.34 -10.71 -12.49
CA ALA A 137 -4.60 -11.95 -12.58
C ALA A 137 -4.58 -12.38 -14.04
N CYS A 138 -3.41 -12.61 -14.61
CA CYS A 138 -3.27 -13.07 -15.99
C CYS A 138 -2.30 -14.25 -16.07
N PHE A 139 -2.52 -15.09 -17.08
CA PHE A 139 -1.68 -16.25 -17.38
C PHE A 139 -1.60 -16.45 -18.89
N GLY A 140 -0.54 -17.11 -19.36
CA GLY A 140 -0.32 -17.41 -20.78
C GLY A 140 0.95 -16.76 -21.34
N ALA A 141 1.06 -16.72 -22.66
CA ALA A 141 2.23 -16.17 -23.34
C ALA A 141 2.42 -14.68 -23.01
N ALA A 142 3.68 -14.29 -22.79
CA ALA A 142 4.10 -12.91 -22.51
C ALA A 142 3.68 -12.31 -21.17
N THR A 143 3.13 -13.09 -20.24
CA THR A 143 2.79 -12.58 -18.90
C THR A 143 4.01 -12.20 -18.04
N ASP A 144 5.18 -12.74 -18.36
CA ASP A 144 6.45 -12.44 -17.68
C ASP A 144 7.10 -11.13 -18.10
N LEU A 145 6.66 -10.51 -19.20
CA LEU A 145 7.27 -9.29 -19.74
C LEU A 145 7.26 -8.13 -18.73
N SER A 146 6.22 -8.03 -17.93
CA SER A 146 6.09 -6.97 -16.92
C SER A 146 7.12 -7.10 -15.80
N TYR A 147 7.54 -8.31 -15.47
CA TYR A 147 8.49 -8.59 -14.38
C TYR A 147 9.93 -8.70 -14.86
N SER A 148 10.14 -9.10 -16.11
CA SER A 148 11.47 -9.33 -16.68
C SER A 148 12.03 -8.12 -17.44
N THR A 149 11.22 -7.10 -17.70
CA THR A 149 11.68 -5.88 -18.37
C THR A 149 12.43 -4.99 -17.37
N PRO A 150 13.72 -4.67 -17.64
CA PRO A 150 14.47 -3.75 -16.79
C PRO A 150 13.80 -2.38 -16.76
N GLN A 151 13.56 -1.87 -15.58
CA GLN A 151 13.10 -0.49 -15.41
C GLN A 151 14.27 0.47 -15.62
N LYS A 152 14.22 1.24 -16.70
CA LYS A 152 15.25 2.25 -17.04
C LYS A 152 14.99 3.55 -16.30
#